data_8416539c935ce17b4f1faa66d9bba38d
#
_entry.id   8416539c935ce17b4f1faa66d9bba38d
#
_cell.length_a   1.000
_cell.length_b   1.000
_cell.length_c   1.000
_cell.angle_alpha   90.00
_cell.angle_beta   90.00
_cell.angle_gamma   90.00
#
_symmetry.space_group_name_H-M   'P 1'
#
loop_
_entity.id
_entity.type
_entity.pdbx_description
1 polymer ?
#
loop_
_entity_poly.entity_id
_entity_poly.type
_entity_poly.pdbx_seq_one_letter_code
_entity_poly.pdbx_strand_id
1 'polypeptide(L)'
;MPCPIENYISPFLGDDEVDESGMTFFHGRIKVHVIQAQDLPDTDTAFFNIDRKDFTDAYVTGDLGEARLFKTRYIENDLNPYWDEEFNIYVCHYANNFCIRVKDKEHVGATFIASTTISAEDIISGEPIEDWYDLERDGEVLGKINLAIQYTPKADLDENTHDLQRAYFPVREGCKLVMYQDADTPQLPVFDGVTEPDGSQYQATRCWKDLYDHLKNAQKFIYIAGWSVNTQISLVRGMCLLCILSIKGNLAIRFSNRNWV
;
A
#
# COMPACT_ATOMS: atom_id res chain seq x y z
N MET A 1 4.45 -15.74 15.37
CA MET A 1 3.17 -16.45 15.35
C MET A 1 2.67 -16.37 13.93
N PRO A 2 2.32 -17.44 13.27
CA PRO A 2 1.77 -17.39 11.91
C PRO A 2 0.39 -16.75 11.99
N CYS A 3 0.09 -15.86 11.07
CA CYS A 3 -1.22 -15.27 10.86
C CYS A 3 -2.17 -16.39 10.46
N PRO A 4 -3.33 -16.57 11.10
CA PRO A 4 -4.27 -17.60 10.69
C PRO A 4 -4.92 -17.22 9.35
N ILE A 5 -4.55 -17.94 8.32
CA ILE A 5 -5.08 -17.79 6.95
C ILE A 5 -6.55 -18.26 6.84
N GLU A 6 -7.07 -18.87 7.89
CA GLU A 6 -8.39 -19.52 7.86
C GLU A 6 -9.59 -18.56 7.81
N ASN A 7 -9.43 -17.26 8.03
CA ASN A 7 -10.53 -16.28 8.01
C ASN A 7 -10.57 -15.38 6.77
N TYR A 8 -9.78 -15.69 5.74
CA TYR A 8 -9.73 -14.87 4.53
C TYR A 8 -10.62 -15.34 3.37
N ILE A 9 -11.52 -16.29 3.61
CA ILE A 9 -12.46 -16.76 2.59
C ILE A 9 -13.89 -16.48 3.07
N SER A 10 -14.29 -15.22 3.00
CA SER A 10 -15.69 -14.88 2.78
C SER A 10 -15.76 -13.90 1.62
N PRO A 11 -15.95 -14.39 0.40
CA PRO A 11 -15.97 -13.54 -0.78
C PRO A 11 -17.38 -13.15 -1.05
N PHE A 12 -18.24 -12.72 -0.66
CA PHE A 12 -19.62 -12.35 -1.05
C PHE A 12 -20.59 -12.39 0.14
N LEU A 13 -20.37 -11.45 1.06
CA LEU A 13 -21.44 -11.08 1.96
C LEU A 13 -21.78 -9.61 1.72
N GLY A 14 -23.08 -9.33 1.80
CA GLY A 14 -23.64 -8.05 1.39
C GLY A 14 -23.17 -6.88 2.24
N ASP A 15 -23.48 -5.72 1.78
CA ASP A 15 -22.91 -4.41 2.05
C ASP A 15 -23.00 -3.86 3.49
N ASP A 16 -23.20 -4.62 4.55
CA ASP A 16 -23.38 -4.12 5.92
C ASP A 16 -22.84 -5.06 7.01
N GLU A 17 -21.68 -5.67 6.87
CA GLU A 17 -21.17 -6.52 7.95
C GLU A 17 -20.23 -5.79 8.92
N VAL A 18 -20.79 -5.41 10.05
CA VAL A 18 -20.06 -5.25 11.31
C VAL A 18 -19.72 -6.66 11.81
N ASP A 19 -18.44 -6.98 11.99
CA ASP A 19 -18.07 -8.27 12.58
C ASP A 19 -18.52 -8.33 14.05
N GLU A 20 -18.45 -9.52 14.67
CA GLU A 20 -18.82 -9.72 16.08
C GLU A 20 -17.99 -8.84 17.04
N SER A 21 -16.90 -8.21 16.59
CA SER A 21 -16.06 -7.28 17.37
C SER A 21 -16.52 -5.81 17.27
N GLY A 22 -17.52 -5.51 16.44
CA GLY A 22 -18.01 -4.14 16.22
C GLY A 22 -17.16 -3.32 15.25
N MET A 23 -16.35 -3.97 14.40
CA MET A 23 -15.57 -3.30 13.36
C MET A 23 -16.30 -3.29 12.02
N THR A 24 -16.20 -2.18 11.30
CA THR A 24 -16.72 -1.99 9.96
C THR A 24 -15.75 -2.52 8.91
N PHE A 25 -16.23 -3.29 7.92
CA PHE A 25 -15.42 -3.75 6.81
C PHE A 25 -15.39 -2.72 5.68
N PHE A 26 -14.21 -2.19 5.42
CA PHE A 26 -13.97 -1.31 4.28
C PHE A 26 -13.47 -2.13 3.10
N HIS A 27 -14.19 -2.09 1.99
CA HIS A 27 -13.75 -2.64 0.71
C HIS A 27 -14.09 -1.65 -0.41
N GLY A 28 -13.14 -0.82 -0.75
CA GLY A 28 -13.37 0.25 -1.70
C GLY A 28 -12.24 1.26 -1.78
N ARG A 29 -12.59 2.51 -2.00
CA ARG A 29 -11.65 3.63 -2.09
C ARG A 29 -12.02 4.72 -1.11
N ILE A 30 -11.05 5.17 -0.31
CA ILE A 30 -11.16 6.38 0.51
C ILE A 30 -10.40 7.51 -0.20
N LYS A 31 -11.09 8.59 -0.48
CA LYS A 31 -10.50 9.87 -0.88
C LYS A 31 -10.41 10.75 0.34
N VAL A 32 -9.20 11.25 0.65
CA VAL A 32 -8.97 12.18 1.75
C VAL A 32 -8.29 13.42 1.19
N HIS A 33 -8.86 14.58 1.48
CA HIS A 33 -8.27 15.87 1.18
C HIS A 33 -7.90 16.53 2.51
N VAL A 34 -6.61 16.66 2.78
CA VAL A 34 -6.08 17.38 3.93
C VAL A 34 -5.87 18.82 3.52
N ILE A 35 -6.73 19.71 4.00
CA ILE A 35 -6.77 21.11 3.54
C ILE A 35 -5.80 21.95 4.38
N GLN A 36 -6.11 22.14 5.66
CA GLN A 36 -5.34 23.01 6.54
C GLN A 36 -5.57 22.68 8.02
N ALA A 37 -4.69 23.15 8.87
CA ALA A 37 -4.95 23.23 10.31
C ALA A 37 -4.85 24.68 10.79
N GLN A 38 -5.36 24.94 11.99
CA GLN A 38 -5.32 26.25 12.64
C GLN A 38 -5.04 26.11 14.13
N ASP A 39 -4.38 27.13 14.67
CA ASP A 39 -4.11 27.27 16.10
C ASP A 39 -3.30 26.11 16.71
N LEU A 40 -2.35 25.53 15.91
CA LEU A 40 -1.45 24.51 16.43
C LEU A 40 -0.50 25.09 17.47
N PRO A 41 -0.14 24.32 18.53
CA PRO A 41 0.84 24.77 19.50
C PRO A 41 2.24 24.81 18.91
N ASP A 42 3.06 25.74 19.41
CA ASP A 42 4.48 25.74 19.17
C ASP A 42 5.15 24.67 20.06
N THR A 43 5.73 23.66 19.43
CA THR A 43 6.37 22.53 20.10
C THR A 43 7.88 22.69 20.26
N ASP A 44 8.50 23.67 19.59
CA ASP A 44 9.95 23.87 19.58
C ASP A 44 10.51 24.61 20.81
N THR A 45 9.68 24.96 21.78
CA THR A 45 10.09 25.83 22.90
C THR A 45 10.90 25.14 24.01
N ALA A 46 11.24 23.85 23.91
CA ALA A 46 11.58 23.09 25.11
C ALA A 46 13.05 22.84 25.42
N PHE A 47 14.08 22.95 24.55
CA PHE A 47 15.38 22.38 24.95
C PHE A 47 16.67 23.19 24.75
N PHE A 48 16.76 24.22 23.97
CA PHE A 48 17.97 25.06 23.94
C PHE A 48 17.65 26.51 23.59
N ASN A 49 17.78 27.40 24.57
CA ASN A 49 17.81 28.86 24.41
C ASN A 49 18.94 29.29 23.46
N ILE A 50 18.70 29.28 22.16
CA ILE A 50 19.50 30.03 21.21
C ILE A 50 18.54 30.59 20.16
N ASP A 51 18.29 31.90 20.21
CA ASP A 51 17.68 32.84 19.26
C ASP A 51 17.27 32.33 17.86
N ARG A 52 16.50 31.24 17.77
CA ARG A 52 15.83 30.82 16.55
C ARG A 52 14.33 30.77 16.81
N LYS A 53 13.59 31.55 16.08
CA LYS A 53 12.14 31.39 15.90
C LYS A 53 11.91 30.18 14.98
N ASP A 54 12.22 29.00 15.44
CA ASP A 54 11.76 27.78 14.79
C ASP A 54 10.38 27.48 15.39
N PHE A 55 9.35 27.51 14.57
CA PHE A 55 8.00 27.07 14.92
C PHE A 55 7.83 25.64 14.42
N THR A 56 6.77 25.00 14.88
CA THR A 56 6.36 23.67 14.49
C THR A 56 6.41 23.41 12.97
N ASP A 57 7.07 22.33 12.55
CA ASP A 57 7.13 21.82 11.17
C ASP A 57 6.05 20.75 10.96
N ALA A 58 4.79 21.18 10.88
CA ALA A 58 3.65 20.30 10.97
C ALA A 58 3.43 19.42 9.74
N TYR A 59 3.11 18.14 9.95
CA TYR A 59 2.59 17.23 8.95
C TYR A 59 1.49 16.34 9.52
N VAL A 60 0.66 15.80 8.63
CA VAL A 60 -0.50 14.96 8.97
C VAL A 60 -0.28 13.53 8.55
N THR A 61 -0.74 12.60 9.38
CA THR A 61 -0.84 11.18 9.03
C THR A 61 -2.25 10.69 9.30
N GLY A 62 -2.78 9.84 8.41
CA GLY A 62 -4.07 9.18 8.57
C GLY A 62 -3.90 7.68 8.72
N ASP A 63 -4.54 7.12 9.74
CA ASP A 63 -4.51 5.69 10.04
C ASP A 63 -5.95 5.15 10.13
N LEU A 64 -6.32 4.21 9.26
CA LEU A 64 -7.59 3.50 9.33
C LEU A 64 -7.39 2.22 10.14
N GLY A 65 -7.91 2.18 11.37
CA GLY A 65 -7.52 1.17 12.33
C GLY A 65 -6.01 1.17 12.56
N GLU A 66 -5.33 0.06 12.30
CA GLU A 66 -3.87 -0.07 12.45
C GLU A 66 -3.10 0.27 11.18
N ALA A 67 -3.79 0.45 10.04
CA ALA A 67 -3.15 0.67 8.75
C ALA A 67 -2.89 2.15 8.47
N ARG A 68 -1.61 2.53 8.28
CA ARG A 68 -1.24 3.87 7.81
C ARG A 68 -1.63 4.05 6.36
N LEU A 69 -2.59 4.96 6.07
CA LEU A 69 -3.05 5.24 4.73
C LEU A 69 -2.24 6.32 4.03
N PHE A 70 -1.90 7.40 4.72
CA PHE A 70 -1.18 8.50 4.10
C PHE A 70 -0.31 9.27 5.10
N LYS A 71 0.55 10.10 4.53
CA LYS A 71 1.34 11.13 5.19
C LYS A 71 1.46 12.31 4.23
N THR A 72 1.18 13.55 4.72
CA THR A 72 1.40 14.78 3.96
C THR A 72 2.88 15.16 3.92
N ARG A 73 3.24 16.13 3.07
CA ARG A 73 4.47 16.90 3.29
C ARG A 73 4.39 17.64 4.62
N TYR A 74 5.51 18.03 5.17
CA TYR A 74 5.56 18.96 6.29
C TYR A 74 5.57 20.42 5.76
N ILE A 75 4.98 21.32 6.55
CA ILE A 75 5.05 22.78 6.32
C ILE A 75 5.94 23.36 7.39
N GLU A 76 7.01 24.04 6.96
CA GLU A 76 8.02 24.59 7.86
C GLU A 76 7.51 25.84 8.57
N ASN A 77 7.74 25.88 9.90
CA ASN A 77 7.55 27.08 10.72
C ASN A 77 6.15 27.72 10.63
N ASP A 78 5.08 26.92 10.63
CA ASP A 78 3.72 27.43 10.50
C ASP A 78 2.75 26.74 11.48
N LEU A 79 2.10 27.55 12.34
CA LEU A 79 1.09 27.10 13.28
C LEU A 79 -0.32 27.02 12.65
N ASN A 80 -0.47 27.47 11.40
CA ASN A 80 -1.69 27.42 10.61
C ASN A 80 -1.44 26.81 9.22
N PRO A 81 -0.83 25.61 9.14
CA PRO A 81 -0.31 25.07 7.89
C PRO A 81 -1.43 24.76 6.89
N TYR A 82 -1.15 25.08 5.62
CA TYR A 82 -2.03 24.80 4.48
C TYR A 82 -1.38 23.76 3.56
N TRP A 83 -1.88 22.53 3.60
CA TRP A 83 -1.34 21.41 2.82
C TRP A 83 -1.97 21.31 1.43
N ASP A 84 -3.28 21.38 1.34
CA ASP A 84 -4.05 21.18 0.10
C ASP A 84 -3.61 19.89 -0.63
N GLU A 85 -3.57 18.78 0.09
CA GLU A 85 -3.13 17.49 -0.42
C GLU A 85 -4.27 16.47 -0.47
N GLU A 86 -4.48 15.89 -1.64
CA GLU A 86 -5.43 14.80 -1.85
C GLU A 86 -4.77 13.44 -1.88
N PHE A 87 -5.42 12.46 -1.25
CA PHE A 87 -5.02 11.07 -1.23
C PHE A 87 -6.18 10.19 -1.69
N ASN A 88 -5.92 9.32 -2.67
CA ASN A 88 -6.87 8.31 -3.12
C ASN A 88 -6.30 6.93 -2.78
N ILE A 89 -6.92 6.21 -1.87
CA ILE A 89 -6.37 4.99 -1.30
C ILE A 89 -7.40 3.87 -1.38
N TYR A 90 -6.98 2.72 -1.94
CA TYR A 90 -7.78 1.51 -1.89
C TYR A 90 -7.60 0.83 -0.54
N VAL A 91 -8.70 0.43 0.07
CA VAL A 91 -8.75 -0.23 1.37
C VAL A 91 -9.53 -1.54 1.28
N CYS A 92 -9.08 -2.53 2.04
CA CYS A 92 -9.72 -3.83 2.15
C CYS A 92 -9.38 -4.45 3.50
N HIS A 93 -9.97 -3.92 4.58
CA HIS A 93 -9.76 -4.40 5.94
C HIS A 93 -10.82 -3.87 6.91
N TYR A 94 -10.88 -4.47 8.09
CA TYR A 94 -11.76 -4.03 9.16
C TYR A 94 -11.16 -2.87 9.95
N ALA A 95 -11.99 -1.87 10.27
CA ALA A 95 -11.62 -0.78 11.15
C ALA A 95 -12.87 -0.24 11.88
N ASN A 96 -12.68 0.32 13.07
CA ASN A 96 -13.72 0.99 13.82
C ASN A 96 -13.57 2.51 13.81
N ASN A 97 -12.41 3.01 13.40
CA ASN A 97 -12.11 4.43 13.37
C ASN A 97 -11.05 4.80 12.33
N PHE A 98 -11.06 6.07 11.98
CA PHE A 98 -10.03 6.72 11.19
C PHE A 98 -9.37 7.80 12.02
N CYS A 99 -8.12 7.59 12.38
CA CYS A 99 -7.36 8.48 13.24
C CYS A 99 -6.46 9.41 12.42
N ILE A 100 -6.66 10.70 12.57
CA ILE A 100 -5.84 11.75 11.96
C ILE A 100 -4.90 12.30 13.03
N ARG A 101 -3.60 12.24 12.78
CA ARG A 101 -2.58 12.72 13.72
C ARG A 101 -1.75 13.83 13.10
N VAL A 102 -1.65 14.93 13.81
CA VAL A 102 -0.72 16.02 13.48
C VAL A 102 0.56 15.82 14.29
N LYS A 103 1.67 15.93 13.61
CA LYS A 103 3.01 15.72 14.18
C LYS A 103 3.95 16.81 13.73
N ASP A 104 4.89 17.13 14.58
CA ASP A 104 6.02 17.98 14.28
C ASP A 104 7.19 17.17 13.76
N LYS A 105 7.85 17.65 12.72
CA LYS A 105 9.02 16.98 12.14
C LYS A 105 10.29 17.45 12.82
N GLU A 106 10.97 16.55 13.48
CA GLU A 106 12.26 16.80 14.11
C GLU A 106 13.43 16.36 13.20
N HIS A 107 14.64 16.82 13.52
CA HIS A 107 15.85 16.32 12.87
C HIS A 107 16.01 14.80 13.03
N VAL A 108 15.57 14.25 14.15
CA VAL A 108 15.54 12.81 14.42
C VAL A 108 14.17 12.43 14.96
N GLY A 109 13.35 11.79 14.11
CA GLY A 109 12.02 11.36 14.50
C GLY A 109 10.91 12.39 14.27
N ALA A 110 9.93 12.41 15.15
CA ALA A 110 8.81 13.34 15.12
C ALA A 110 8.16 13.45 16.49
N THR A 111 7.71 14.64 16.86
CA THR A 111 6.94 14.89 18.07
C THR A 111 5.45 14.84 17.76
N PHE A 112 4.67 14.13 18.58
CA PHE A 112 3.23 14.09 18.45
C PHE A 112 2.62 15.39 19.01
N ILE A 113 1.81 16.08 18.20
CA ILE A 113 1.12 17.30 18.59
C ILE A 113 -0.25 16.96 19.15
N ALA A 114 -1.17 16.52 18.29
CA ALA A 114 -2.54 16.20 18.64
C ALA A 114 -3.20 15.29 17.58
N SER A 115 -4.39 14.79 17.88
CA SER A 115 -5.13 13.94 16.96
C SER A 115 -6.63 14.18 17.03
N THR A 116 -7.33 13.77 15.96
CA THR A 116 -8.77 13.59 15.95
C THR A 116 -9.12 12.21 15.44
N THR A 117 -10.30 11.72 15.80
CA THR A 117 -10.77 10.40 15.42
C THR A 117 -12.17 10.50 14.84
N ILE A 118 -12.35 9.96 13.64
CA ILE A 118 -13.62 9.93 12.92
C ILE A 118 -14.14 8.50 12.95
N SER A 119 -15.43 8.31 13.24
CA SER A 119 -16.04 6.99 13.27
C SER A 119 -16.00 6.32 11.89
N ALA A 120 -15.77 5.02 11.86
CA ALA A 120 -15.87 4.23 10.64
C ALA A 120 -17.29 4.25 10.06
N GLU A 121 -18.31 4.30 10.94
CA GLU A 121 -19.72 4.36 10.55
C GLU A 121 -20.06 5.64 9.76
N ASP A 122 -19.47 6.77 10.15
CA ASP A 122 -19.67 8.04 9.45
C ASP A 122 -19.05 8.00 8.04
N ILE A 123 -17.89 7.37 7.92
CA ILE A 123 -17.17 7.30 6.64
C ILE A 123 -17.82 6.30 5.67
N ILE A 124 -18.27 5.15 6.17
CA ILE A 124 -18.82 4.08 5.30
C ILE A 124 -20.16 4.46 4.68
N SER A 125 -20.86 5.46 5.22
CA SER A 125 -22.09 6.01 4.63
C SER A 125 -21.89 6.44 3.18
N GLY A 126 -20.65 6.73 2.76
CA GLY A 126 -20.28 7.16 1.41
C GLY A 126 -20.63 8.63 1.11
N GLU A 127 -21.36 9.30 2.00
CA GLU A 127 -21.62 10.74 1.86
C GLU A 127 -20.32 11.54 2.03
N PRO A 128 -20.04 12.50 1.17
CA PRO A 128 -18.87 13.36 1.33
C PRO A 128 -18.95 14.16 2.62
N ILE A 129 -17.92 14.08 3.42
CA ILE A 129 -17.75 14.83 4.66
C ILE A 129 -16.70 15.90 4.41
N GLU A 130 -17.02 17.17 4.68
CA GLU A 130 -16.05 18.26 4.73
C GLU A 130 -16.34 19.10 5.96
N ASP A 131 -15.44 19.03 6.95
CA ASP A 131 -15.65 19.72 8.23
C ASP A 131 -14.32 20.05 8.91
N TRP A 132 -14.42 20.89 9.94
CA TRP A 132 -13.38 21.20 10.90
C TRP A 132 -13.46 20.25 12.10
N TYR A 133 -12.37 19.57 12.39
CA TYR A 133 -12.25 18.66 13.54
C TYR A 133 -11.31 19.25 14.58
N ASP A 134 -11.72 19.23 15.83
CA ASP A 134 -10.86 19.59 16.95
C ASP A 134 -9.72 18.58 17.08
N LEU A 135 -8.53 19.08 17.29
CA LEU A 135 -7.33 18.29 17.55
C LEU A 135 -7.09 18.22 19.04
N GLU A 136 -7.15 17.02 19.59
CA GLU A 136 -7.06 16.81 21.02
C GLU A 136 -5.79 16.05 21.41
N ARG A 137 -5.28 16.39 22.60
CA ARG A 137 -4.24 15.66 23.30
C ARG A 137 -4.46 15.74 24.79
N ASP A 138 -4.48 14.60 25.48
CA ASP A 138 -4.67 14.49 26.93
C ASP A 138 -5.95 15.19 27.46
N GLY A 139 -6.99 15.29 26.60
CA GLY A 139 -8.27 15.95 26.91
C GLY A 139 -8.28 17.46 26.73
N GLU A 140 -7.23 18.03 26.17
CA GLU A 140 -7.15 19.45 25.79
C GLU A 140 -7.21 19.61 24.29
N VAL A 141 -7.98 20.60 23.80
CA VAL A 141 -8.03 21.00 22.38
C VAL A 141 -6.82 21.87 22.08
N LEU A 142 -5.96 21.41 21.16
CA LEU A 142 -4.70 22.04 20.77
C LEU A 142 -4.71 22.53 19.32
N GLY A 143 -5.87 22.98 18.85
CA GLY A 143 -6.08 23.44 17.49
C GLY A 143 -7.18 22.68 16.77
N LYS A 144 -7.30 22.89 15.46
CA LYS A 144 -8.30 22.23 14.62
C LYS A 144 -7.76 21.96 13.23
N ILE A 145 -8.34 20.96 12.55
CA ILE A 145 -7.95 20.56 11.20
C ILE A 145 -9.19 20.51 10.28
N ASN A 146 -9.05 21.01 9.07
CA ASN A 146 -10.07 20.92 8.03
C ASN A 146 -9.73 19.76 7.07
N LEU A 147 -10.67 18.83 6.94
CA LEU A 147 -10.56 17.61 6.14
C LEU A 147 -11.80 17.43 5.29
N ALA A 148 -11.62 16.95 4.04
CA ALA A 148 -12.71 16.37 3.28
C ALA A 148 -12.42 14.86 3.08
N ILE A 149 -13.43 14.02 3.34
CA ILE A 149 -13.32 12.57 3.27
C ILE A 149 -14.50 12.04 2.48
N GLN A 150 -14.24 11.09 1.58
CA GLN A 150 -15.27 10.37 0.84
C GLN A 150 -14.86 8.91 0.68
N TYR A 151 -15.76 8.02 1.03
CA TYR A 151 -15.65 6.60 0.76
C TYR A 151 -16.48 6.22 -0.47
N THR A 152 -15.93 5.36 -1.32
CA THR A 152 -16.63 4.77 -2.46
C THR A 152 -16.48 3.26 -2.36
N PRO A 153 -17.58 2.50 -2.15
CA PRO A 153 -17.55 1.04 -2.11
C PRO A 153 -16.98 0.45 -3.40
N LYS A 154 -16.41 -0.75 -3.32
CA LYS A 154 -15.85 -1.46 -4.50
C LYS A 154 -16.90 -1.66 -5.60
N ALA A 155 -18.17 -1.88 -5.23
CA ALA A 155 -19.26 -2.06 -6.19
C ALA A 155 -19.52 -0.82 -7.06
N ASP A 156 -19.24 0.38 -6.52
CA ASP A 156 -19.48 1.67 -7.20
C ASP A 156 -18.24 2.22 -7.89
N LEU A 157 -17.11 1.52 -7.77
CA LEU A 157 -15.88 1.89 -8.46
C LEU A 157 -15.95 1.43 -9.92
N ASP A 158 -15.75 2.37 -10.85
CA ASP A 158 -15.56 2.03 -12.26
C ASP A 158 -14.26 1.20 -12.41
N GLU A 159 -14.41 -0.04 -12.88
CA GLU A 159 -13.28 -0.96 -13.09
C GLU A 159 -12.25 -0.44 -14.10
N ASN A 160 -12.63 0.53 -14.92
CA ASN A 160 -11.74 1.12 -15.92
C ASN A 160 -10.90 2.29 -15.40
N THR A 161 -11.15 2.79 -14.20
CA THR A 161 -10.35 3.86 -13.59
C THR A 161 -9.13 3.28 -12.85
N HIS A 162 -8.16 2.82 -13.58
CA HIS A 162 -6.85 2.41 -13.06
C HIS A 162 -5.91 3.61 -12.80
N ASP A 163 -6.44 4.70 -12.28
CA ASP A 163 -5.66 5.89 -11.99
C ASP A 163 -4.85 5.69 -10.70
N LEU A 164 -3.68 5.06 -10.82
CA LEU A 164 -2.68 5.06 -9.78
C LEU A 164 -2.07 6.46 -9.68
N GLN A 165 -2.71 7.32 -8.91
CA GLN A 165 -2.18 8.66 -8.66
C GLN A 165 -0.78 8.54 -8.05
N ARG A 166 0.13 9.40 -8.50
CA ARG A 166 1.55 9.43 -8.10
C ARG A 166 2.38 8.20 -8.51
N ALA A 167 1.94 7.42 -9.48
CA ALA A 167 2.81 6.44 -10.10
C ALA A 167 3.88 7.15 -10.95
N TYR A 168 5.16 6.81 -10.73
CA TYR A 168 6.27 7.35 -11.53
C TYR A 168 6.27 6.83 -12.98
N PHE A 169 5.49 5.78 -13.24
CA PHE A 169 5.42 5.14 -14.54
C PHE A 169 3.99 5.16 -15.06
N PRO A 170 3.80 5.40 -16.36
CA PRO A 170 2.47 5.34 -16.96
C PRO A 170 1.91 3.91 -16.89
N VAL A 171 0.58 3.82 -16.79
CA VAL A 171 -0.15 2.56 -16.91
C VAL A 171 0.15 1.93 -18.27
N ARG A 172 0.37 0.62 -18.30
CA ARG A 172 0.62 -0.16 -19.49
C ARG A 172 -0.50 -1.15 -19.71
N GLU A 173 -1.00 -1.20 -20.93
CA GLU A 173 -2.00 -2.18 -21.35
C GLU A 173 -1.38 -3.40 -22.01
N GLY A 174 -2.12 -4.49 -22.09
CA GLY A 174 -1.68 -5.73 -22.72
C GLY A 174 -0.59 -6.50 -21.95
N CYS A 175 -0.40 -6.17 -20.67
CA CYS A 175 0.53 -6.88 -19.81
C CYS A 175 -0.09 -8.16 -19.25
N LYS A 176 0.74 -9.21 -19.09
CA LYS A 176 0.37 -10.42 -18.35
C LYS A 176 1.21 -10.49 -17.09
N LEU A 177 0.53 -10.53 -15.94
CA LEU A 177 1.15 -10.74 -14.63
C LEU A 177 0.84 -12.14 -14.13
N VAL A 178 1.86 -12.84 -13.66
CA VAL A 178 1.71 -14.12 -12.98
C VAL A 178 2.36 -13.99 -11.60
N MET A 179 1.58 -14.24 -10.57
CA MET A 179 2.06 -14.21 -9.18
C MET A 179 2.29 -15.64 -8.68
N TYR A 180 3.35 -15.82 -7.90
CA TYR A 180 3.71 -17.08 -7.31
C TYR A 180 3.70 -16.93 -5.79
N GLN A 181 2.89 -17.73 -5.12
CA GLN A 181 2.75 -17.64 -3.67
C GLN A 181 3.99 -18.17 -2.95
N ASP A 182 4.55 -19.28 -3.44
CA ASP A 182 5.71 -19.92 -2.84
C ASP A 182 6.58 -20.57 -3.93
N ALA A 183 7.82 -20.10 -4.04
CA ALA A 183 8.78 -20.67 -4.99
C ALA A 183 9.45 -21.94 -4.47
N ASP A 184 9.44 -22.18 -3.17
CA ASP A 184 10.13 -23.31 -2.54
C ASP A 184 9.25 -24.56 -2.43
N THR A 185 7.91 -24.43 -2.54
CA THR A 185 6.99 -25.54 -2.46
C THR A 185 6.99 -26.35 -3.76
N PRO A 186 7.52 -27.58 -3.77
CA PRO A 186 7.66 -28.39 -4.99
C PRO A 186 6.31 -28.95 -5.49
N GLN A 187 5.33 -29.07 -4.59
CA GLN A 187 3.98 -29.56 -4.90
C GLN A 187 2.97 -28.59 -4.34
N LEU A 188 2.29 -27.89 -5.23
CA LEU A 188 1.16 -27.06 -4.85
C LEU A 188 -0.10 -27.90 -4.74
N PRO A 189 -1.02 -27.55 -3.82
CA PRO A 189 -2.29 -28.25 -3.71
C PRO A 189 -3.08 -28.16 -5.03
N VAL A 190 -3.85 -29.19 -5.32
CA VAL A 190 -4.81 -29.16 -6.42
C VAL A 190 -6.09 -28.53 -5.86
N PHE A 191 -6.55 -27.47 -6.50
CA PHE A 191 -7.79 -26.79 -6.12
C PHE A 191 -8.92 -27.32 -7.00
N ASP A 192 -9.60 -28.37 -6.51
CA ASP A 192 -10.76 -28.93 -7.21
C ASP A 192 -11.96 -27.96 -7.14
N GLY A 193 -12.59 -27.72 -8.29
CA GLY A 193 -13.79 -26.89 -8.39
C GLY A 193 -13.53 -25.37 -8.53
N VAL A 194 -12.28 -24.93 -8.57
CA VAL A 194 -11.95 -23.54 -8.89
C VAL A 194 -11.79 -23.40 -10.41
N THR A 195 -12.55 -22.48 -11.01
CA THR A 195 -12.51 -22.21 -12.45
C THR A 195 -12.01 -20.79 -12.72
N GLU A 196 -11.25 -20.65 -13.80
CA GLU A 196 -10.85 -19.36 -14.34
C GLU A 196 -12.07 -18.63 -14.95
N PRO A 197 -11.99 -17.29 -15.15
CA PRO A 197 -13.08 -16.54 -15.80
C PRO A 197 -13.49 -17.04 -17.18
N ASP A 198 -12.59 -17.74 -17.90
CA ASP A 198 -12.84 -18.35 -19.21
C ASP A 198 -13.49 -19.74 -19.10
N GLY A 199 -13.79 -20.21 -17.89
CA GLY A 199 -14.39 -21.53 -17.61
C GLY A 199 -13.41 -22.70 -17.56
N SER A 200 -12.10 -22.47 -17.76
CA SER A 200 -11.08 -23.48 -17.57
C SER A 200 -10.85 -23.78 -16.08
N GLN A 201 -10.40 -24.99 -15.78
CA GLN A 201 -10.06 -25.33 -14.40
C GLN A 201 -8.76 -24.61 -13.99
N TYR A 202 -8.78 -23.94 -12.83
CA TYR A 202 -7.61 -23.29 -12.26
C TYR A 202 -6.49 -24.32 -12.01
N GLN A 203 -5.28 -23.97 -12.44
CA GLN A 203 -4.07 -24.73 -12.16
C GLN A 203 -3.06 -23.84 -11.47
N ALA A 204 -2.60 -24.28 -10.30
CA ALA A 204 -1.59 -23.54 -9.57
C ALA A 204 -0.29 -23.39 -10.38
N THR A 205 0.19 -22.17 -10.46
CA THR A 205 1.41 -21.80 -11.20
C THR A 205 2.67 -22.36 -10.51
N ARG A 206 3.66 -22.76 -11.29
CA ARG A 206 4.93 -23.34 -10.78
C ARG A 206 6.10 -22.44 -11.17
N CYS A 207 6.55 -21.60 -10.26
CA CYS A 207 7.56 -20.57 -10.50
C CYS A 207 8.79 -21.08 -11.29
N TRP A 208 9.45 -22.11 -10.81
CA TRP A 208 10.68 -22.62 -11.44
C TRP A 208 10.46 -23.28 -12.79
N LYS A 209 9.32 -23.98 -12.93
CA LYS A 209 8.96 -24.59 -14.21
C LYS A 209 8.60 -23.52 -15.24
N ASP A 210 7.82 -22.55 -14.86
CA ASP A 210 7.41 -21.46 -15.77
C ASP A 210 8.61 -20.62 -16.18
N LEU A 211 9.51 -20.29 -15.24
CA LEU A 211 10.77 -19.62 -15.54
C LEU A 211 11.63 -20.43 -16.51
N TYR A 212 11.75 -21.75 -16.28
CA TYR A 212 12.48 -22.65 -17.18
C TYR A 212 11.87 -22.62 -18.60
N ASP A 213 10.54 -22.75 -18.71
CA ASP A 213 9.85 -22.77 -19.99
C ASP A 213 9.97 -21.44 -20.73
N HIS A 214 9.93 -20.30 -20.02
CA HIS A 214 10.15 -18.98 -20.61
C HIS A 214 11.58 -18.82 -21.12
N LEU A 215 12.58 -19.22 -20.37
CA LEU A 215 13.98 -19.19 -20.81
C LEU A 215 14.21 -20.11 -22.00
N LYS A 216 13.64 -21.32 -21.97
CA LYS A 216 13.75 -22.30 -23.07
C LYS A 216 13.09 -21.79 -24.35
N ASN A 217 11.96 -21.09 -24.25
CA ASN A 217 11.19 -20.63 -25.41
C ASN A 217 11.57 -19.22 -25.88
N ALA A 218 12.46 -18.51 -25.19
CA ALA A 218 12.92 -17.19 -25.58
C ALA A 218 13.55 -17.22 -26.98
N GLN A 219 13.16 -16.25 -27.82
CA GLN A 219 13.61 -16.21 -29.24
C GLN A 219 14.48 -14.99 -29.57
N LYS A 220 14.33 -13.90 -28.86
CA LYS A 220 15.03 -12.64 -29.19
C LYS A 220 16.18 -12.34 -28.24
N PHE A 221 15.92 -12.23 -26.95
CA PHE A 221 16.99 -12.04 -25.99
C PHE A 221 16.54 -12.44 -24.58
N ILE A 222 17.50 -12.70 -23.69
CA ILE A 222 17.30 -12.92 -22.26
C ILE A 222 18.15 -11.90 -21.51
N TYR A 223 17.51 -11.15 -20.60
CA TYR A 223 18.19 -10.25 -19.68
C TYR A 223 17.92 -10.66 -18.25
N ILE A 224 18.96 -10.94 -17.48
CA ILE A 224 18.88 -11.34 -16.08
C ILE A 224 19.64 -10.32 -15.25
N ALA A 225 18.95 -9.66 -14.32
CA ALA A 225 19.55 -8.78 -13.34
C ALA A 225 19.29 -9.34 -11.93
N GLY A 226 20.32 -9.41 -11.12
CA GLY A 226 20.22 -9.92 -9.76
C GLY A 226 21.43 -9.57 -8.92
N TRP A 227 21.34 -9.78 -7.60
CA TRP A 227 22.45 -9.61 -6.69
C TRP A 227 23.62 -10.56 -7.05
N SER A 228 23.27 -11.82 -7.28
CA SER A 228 24.19 -12.84 -7.76
C SER A 228 23.46 -13.74 -8.75
N VAL A 229 24.06 -13.93 -9.93
CA VAL A 229 23.52 -14.82 -10.95
C VAL A 229 24.45 -16.04 -11.08
N ASN A 230 23.99 -17.18 -10.58
CA ASN A 230 24.70 -18.45 -10.71
C ASN A 230 24.09 -19.25 -11.87
N THR A 231 24.89 -19.45 -12.92
CA THR A 231 24.45 -20.18 -14.11
C THR A 231 24.43 -21.70 -13.94
N GLN A 232 25.02 -22.22 -12.85
CA GLN A 232 25.05 -23.65 -12.56
C GLN A 232 23.81 -24.13 -11.76
N ILE A 233 22.89 -23.23 -11.44
CA ILE A 233 21.65 -23.57 -10.73
C ILE A 233 20.73 -24.42 -11.59
N SER A 234 20.08 -25.42 -10.99
CA SER A 234 19.00 -26.19 -11.61
C SER A 234 17.64 -25.61 -11.23
N LEU A 235 16.93 -25.03 -12.17
CA LEU A 235 15.58 -24.52 -11.97
C LEU A 235 14.54 -25.67 -11.86
N VAL A 236 14.76 -26.75 -12.60
CA VAL A 236 13.97 -27.97 -12.56
C VAL A 236 14.93 -29.14 -12.41
N ARG A 237 14.62 -30.11 -11.59
CA ARG A 237 15.50 -31.28 -11.33
C ARG A 237 15.95 -31.92 -12.63
N GLY A 238 17.28 -32.08 -12.78
CA GLY A 238 17.89 -32.67 -13.97
C GLY A 238 18.14 -31.69 -15.12
N MET A 239 17.77 -30.42 -15.00
CA MET A 239 17.97 -29.40 -16.04
C MET A 239 18.61 -28.14 -15.45
N CYS A 240 19.89 -27.89 -15.74
CA CYS A 240 20.57 -26.68 -15.28
C CYS A 240 20.34 -25.48 -16.22
N LEU A 241 20.46 -24.27 -15.66
CA LEU A 241 20.31 -23.02 -16.41
C LEU A 241 21.38 -22.90 -17.50
N LEU A 242 22.59 -23.34 -17.23
CA LEU A 242 23.69 -23.32 -18.21
C LEU A 242 23.39 -24.14 -19.45
N CYS A 243 22.73 -25.30 -19.31
CA CYS A 243 22.33 -26.13 -20.45
C CYS A 243 21.32 -25.41 -21.35
N ILE A 244 20.38 -24.67 -20.75
CA ILE A 244 19.39 -23.89 -21.53
C ILE A 244 20.09 -22.76 -22.30
N LEU A 245 20.99 -22.05 -21.62
CA LEU A 245 21.71 -20.92 -22.20
C LEU A 245 22.70 -21.37 -23.30
N SER A 246 23.31 -22.54 -23.15
CA SER A 246 24.21 -23.13 -24.14
C SER A 246 23.51 -23.58 -25.42
N ILE A 247 22.27 -24.05 -25.34
CA ILE A 247 21.45 -24.47 -26.49
C ILE A 247 21.03 -23.27 -27.34
N LYS A 248 21.03 -22.06 -26.78
CA LYS A 248 20.59 -20.82 -27.42
C LYS A 248 21.72 -20.02 -28.06
N GLY A 249 22.71 -20.67 -28.66
CA GLY A 249 23.96 -20.09 -29.21
C GLY A 249 23.83 -18.82 -30.07
N ASN A 250 22.64 -18.47 -30.56
CA ASN A 250 22.36 -17.25 -31.30
C ASN A 250 21.51 -16.21 -30.54
N LEU A 251 21.25 -16.43 -29.27
CA LEU A 251 20.43 -15.54 -28.45
C LEU A 251 21.34 -14.57 -27.67
N ALA A 252 21.01 -13.28 -27.70
CA ALA A 252 21.72 -12.31 -26.86
C ALA A 252 21.35 -12.54 -25.38
N ILE A 253 22.32 -12.97 -24.60
CA ILE A 253 22.18 -13.18 -23.15
C ILE A 253 22.99 -12.13 -22.44
N ARG A 254 22.36 -11.35 -21.56
CA ARG A 254 23.04 -10.33 -20.76
C ARG A 254 22.75 -10.57 -19.29
N PHE A 255 23.83 -10.60 -18.49
CA PHE A 255 23.78 -10.64 -17.03
C PHE A 255 24.18 -9.28 -16.48
N SER A 256 23.47 -8.80 -15.48
CA SER A 256 23.85 -7.61 -14.71
C SER A 256 23.90 -7.98 -13.24
N ASN A 257 25.10 -7.99 -12.68
CA ASN A 257 25.33 -8.10 -11.23
C ASN A 257 25.45 -6.68 -10.70
N ARG A 258 24.58 -6.29 -9.78
CA ARG A 258 24.73 -5.04 -9.03
C ARG A 258 25.30 -5.36 -7.65
N ASN A 259 26.57 -5.02 -7.46
CA ASN A 259 27.10 -4.87 -6.12
C ASN A 259 26.65 -3.49 -5.64
N TRP A 260 25.71 -3.45 -4.71
CA TRP A 260 25.41 -2.24 -3.95
C TRP A 260 26.46 -2.13 -2.85
N VAL A 261 27.28 -1.08 -2.92
CA VAL A 261 28.18 -0.67 -1.84
C VAL A 261 27.38 0.20 -0.88
#